data_f8866bdca8e233161a1ff5e83187aeba
#
_entry.id   f8866bdca8e233161a1ff5e83187aeba
#
_cell.length_a   1.000
_cell.length_b   1.000
_cell.length_c   1.000
_cell.angle_alpha   90.00
_cell.angle_beta   90.00
_cell.angle_gamma   90.00
#
_symmetry.space_group_name_H-M   'P 1'
#
loop_
_entity.id
_entity.type
_entity.pdbx_description
1 polymer ?
#
loop_
_entity_poly.entity_id
_entity_poly.type
_entity_poly.pdbx_seq_one_letter_code
_entity_poly.pdbx_strand_id
1 'polypeptide(L)'
;MGKASRDKGGRFERELVNTARAHSLDAYRVPLSGAADGFKNDLIIKLGRETWELEAKKRANGFKFLYDNIDGADVLVVGADRRKPLAVLDYEDFCDLLAGVHDGKQ
;
A
#
# COMPACT_ATOMS: atom_id res chain seq x y z
N MET A 1 19.02 -4.54 -15.58
CA MET A 1 17.79 -4.22 -15.17
C MET A 1 17.06 -5.38 -14.63
N GLY A 2 16.63 -6.20 -15.34
CA GLY A 2 15.66 -7.18 -15.08
C GLY A 2 15.64 -7.80 -13.70
N LYS A 3 16.63 -8.59 -13.38
CA LYS A 3 16.58 -9.36 -12.13
C LYS A 3 16.68 -8.48 -10.89
N ALA A 4 17.59 -7.53 -10.89
CA ALA A 4 17.77 -6.66 -9.72
C ALA A 4 16.51 -5.85 -9.44
N SER A 5 15.86 -5.35 -10.49
CA SER A 5 14.62 -4.58 -10.35
C SER A 5 13.49 -5.45 -9.83
N ARG A 6 13.37 -6.66 -10.34
CA ARG A 6 12.35 -7.59 -9.88
C ARG A 6 12.57 -7.98 -8.42
N ASP A 7 13.83 -8.23 -8.04
CA ASP A 7 14.15 -8.59 -6.66
C ASP A 7 13.81 -7.48 -5.70
N LYS A 8 14.11 -6.22 -6.09
CA LYS A 8 13.81 -5.06 -5.26
C LYS A 8 12.30 -4.92 -5.08
N GLY A 9 11.54 -5.04 -6.16
CA GLY A 9 10.10 -4.95 -6.09
C GLY A 9 9.50 -6.05 -5.25
N GLY A 10 9.99 -7.27 -5.44
CA GLY A 10 9.49 -8.41 -4.66
C GLY A 10 9.78 -8.28 -3.18
N ARG A 11 10.96 -7.78 -2.82
CA ARG A 11 11.29 -7.58 -1.41
C ARG A 11 10.37 -6.53 -0.79
N PHE A 12 10.12 -5.44 -1.51
CA PHE A 12 9.25 -4.39 -1.01
C PHE A 12 7.84 -4.91 -0.78
N GLU A 13 7.31 -5.66 -1.74
CA GLU A 13 5.97 -6.23 -1.59
C GLU A 13 5.89 -7.14 -0.38
N ARG A 14 6.90 -7.97 -0.16
CA ARG A 14 6.92 -8.86 1.01
C ARG A 14 6.96 -8.08 2.32
N GLU A 15 7.75 -6.99 2.35
CA GLU A 15 7.78 -6.12 3.52
C GLU A 15 6.39 -5.58 3.83
N LEU A 16 5.70 -5.11 2.81
CA LEU A 16 4.37 -4.52 2.99
C LEU A 16 3.37 -5.56 3.49
N VAL A 17 3.43 -6.77 2.93
CA VAL A 17 2.56 -7.85 3.39
C VAL A 17 2.87 -8.20 4.85
N ASN A 18 4.15 -8.30 5.19
CA ASN A 18 4.53 -8.65 6.55
C ASN A 18 4.09 -7.59 7.56
N THR A 19 4.21 -6.32 7.18
CA THR A 19 3.75 -5.23 8.04
C THR A 19 2.24 -5.30 8.25
N ALA A 20 1.48 -5.54 7.19
CA ALA A 20 0.04 -5.64 7.30
C ALA A 20 -0.35 -6.83 8.20
N ARG A 21 0.33 -7.96 8.03
CA ARG A 21 0.06 -9.13 8.87
C ARG A 21 0.40 -8.88 10.33
N ALA A 22 1.44 -8.09 10.59
CA ALA A 22 1.79 -7.73 11.96
C ALA A 22 0.70 -6.88 12.61
N HIS A 23 -0.13 -6.22 11.80
CA HIS A 23 -1.28 -5.47 12.29
C HIS A 23 -2.56 -6.31 12.26
N SER A 24 -2.41 -7.62 12.15
CA SER A 24 -3.54 -8.56 12.16
C SER A 24 -4.44 -8.45 10.93
N LEU A 25 -3.89 -8.00 9.82
CA LEU A 25 -4.64 -7.92 8.57
C LEU A 25 -4.37 -9.17 7.72
N ASP A 26 -5.38 -9.56 6.95
CA ASP A 26 -5.27 -10.68 6.02
C ASP A 26 -4.72 -10.15 4.70
N ALA A 27 -3.42 -10.24 4.53
CA ALA A 27 -2.72 -9.66 3.38
C ALA A 27 -1.91 -10.70 2.64
N TYR A 28 -1.82 -10.54 1.31
CA TYR A 28 -0.99 -11.44 0.52
C TYR A 28 -0.63 -10.75 -0.81
N ARG A 29 0.40 -11.28 -1.45
CA ARG A 29 0.83 -10.80 -2.76
C ARG A 29 -0.02 -11.47 -3.83
N VAL A 30 -0.29 -10.71 -4.90
CA VAL A 30 -0.95 -11.28 -6.06
C VAL A 30 0.12 -11.99 -6.90
N PRO A 31 -0.08 -13.25 -7.24
CA PRO A 31 0.91 -13.98 -8.05
C PRO A 31 1.13 -13.32 -9.41
N LEU A 32 2.23 -13.64 -10.07
CA LEU A 32 2.52 -13.11 -11.39
C LEU A 32 1.39 -13.41 -12.37
N SER A 33 0.69 -14.50 -12.16
CA SER A 33 -0.45 -14.87 -13.00
C SER A 33 -1.75 -14.26 -12.49
N GLY A 34 -1.66 -13.30 -11.56
CA GLY A 34 -2.84 -12.73 -10.92
C GLY A 34 -3.81 -12.07 -11.86
N ALA A 35 -3.34 -11.61 -13.01
CA ALA A 35 -4.23 -11.01 -14.00
C ALA A 35 -5.31 -11.98 -14.44
N ALA A 36 -5.01 -13.25 -14.42
CA ALA A 36 -5.99 -14.29 -14.81
C ALA A 36 -7.09 -14.40 -13.76
N ASP A 37 -6.82 -13.98 -12.53
CA ASP A 37 -7.81 -14.00 -11.44
C ASP A 37 -8.52 -12.66 -11.30
N GLY A 38 -8.24 -11.71 -12.19
CA GLY A 38 -8.92 -10.43 -12.16
C GLY A 38 -8.26 -9.36 -11.30
N PHE A 39 -7.13 -9.67 -10.69
CA PHE A 39 -6.41 -8.69 -9.87
C PHE A 39 -5.25 -8.12 -10.68
N LYS A 40 -5.16 -6.80 -10.75
CA LYS A 40 -4.11 -6.12 -11.51
C LYS A 40 -3.02 -5.54 -10.65
N ASN A 41 -3.30 -5.34 -9.37
CA ASN A 41 -2.36 -4.68 -8.49
C ASN A 41 -1.54 -5.69 -7.71
N ASP A 42 -0.54 -5.20 -6.98
CA ASP A 42 0.50 -6.07 -6.42
C ASP A 42 0.09 -6.82 -5.18
N LEU A 43 -0.74 -6.20 -4.35
CA LEU A 43 -1.08 -6.74 -3.03
C LEU A 43 -2.57 -6.69 -2.78
N ILE A 44 -3.01 -7.58 -1.91
CA ILE A 44 -4.41 -7.64 -1.48
C ILE A 44 -4.44 -7.58 0.04
N ILE A 45 -5.36 -6.79 0.58
CA ILE A 45 -5.72 -6.86 2.00
C ILE A 45 -7.21 -7.12 2.06
N LYS A 46 -7.61 -8.17 2.75
CA LYS A 46 -9.02 -8.51 2.87
C LYS A 46 -9.57 -8.01 4.20
N LEU A 47 -10.72 -7.32 4.13
CA LEU A 47 -11.41 -6.81 5.31
C LEU A 47 -12.84 -7.33 5.27
N GLY A 48 -13.05 -8.45 5.94
CA GLY A 48 -14.36 -9.07 5.88
C GLY A 48 -14.72 -9.42 4.45
N ARG A 49 -15.76 -8.79 3.93
CA ARG A 49 -16.19 -9.04 2.55
C ARG A 49 -15.51 -8.15 1.53
N GLU A 50 -14.78 -7.15 2.00
CA GLU A 50 -14.13 -6.21 1.09
C GLU A 50 -12.74 -6.66 0.75
N THR A 51 -12.33 -6.34 -0.45
CA THR A 51 -10.97 -6.62 -0.91
C THR A 51 -10.34 -5.29 -1.30
N TRP A 52 -9.21 -4.98 -0.69
CA TRP A 52 -8.45 -3.78 -1.01
C TRP A 52 -7.25 -4.19 -1.83
N GLU A 53 -7.10 -3.58 -3.01
CA GLU A 53 -5.95 -3.84 -3.86
C GLU A 53 -4.95 -2.71 -3.69
N LEU A 54 -3.70 -3.06 -3.48
CA LEU A 54 -2.64 -2.09 -3.26
C LEU A 54 -1.63 -2.18 -4.38
N GLU A 55 -1.24 -1.03 -4.89
CA GLU A 55 -0.18 -0.95 -5.88
C GLU A 55 1.07 -0.46 -5.17
N ALA A 56 2.18 -1.19 -5.29
CA ALA A 56 3.42 -0.86 -4.60
C ALA A 56 4.45 -0.33 -5.58
N LYS A 57 5.06 0.81 -5.25
CA LYS A 57 6.10 1.42 -6.05
C LYS A 57 7.23 1.82 -5.13
N LYS A 58 8.43 1.34 -5.40
CA LYS A 58 9.60 1.74 -4.65
C LYS A 58 10.64 2.29 -5.62
N ARG A 59 11.13 3.47 -5.33
CA ARG A 59 12.08 4.15 -6.21
C ARG A 59 13.19 4.77 -5.39
N ALA A 60 14.37 4.85 -5.99
CA ALA A 60 15.48 5.58 -5.37
C ALA A 60 15.18 7.08 -5.32
N ASN A 61 14.44 7.57 -6.32
CA ASN A 61 14.10 8.99 -6.46
C ASN A 61 12.66 9.15 -6.85
N GLY A 62 12.16 10.37 -6.69
CA GLY A 62 10.85 10.73 -7.22
C GLY A 62 9.77 10.88 -6.16
N PHE A 63 10.06 10.47 -4.93
CA PHE A 63 9.06 10.59 -3.87
C PHE A 63 9.46 11.58 -2.78
N LYS A 64 10.53 12.33 -3.00
CA LYS A 64 11.01 13.28 -2.00
C LYS A 64 9.92 14.29 -1.62
N PHE A 65 9.17 14.78 -2.60
CA PHE A 65 8.09 15.71 -2.34
C PHE A 65 7.13 15.18 -1.30
N LEU A 66 6.76 13.89 -1.42
CA LEU A 66 5.82 13.29 -0.49
C LEU A 66 6.38 13.24 0.93
N TYR A 67 7.62 12.74 1.07
CA TYR A 67 8.23 12.64 2.38
C TYR A 67 8.47 13.99 3.01
N ASP A 68 8.90 14.97 2.23
CA ASP A 68 9.15 16.31 2.77
C ASP A 68 7.87 16.97 3.27
N ASN A 69 6.77 16.75 2.56
CA ASN A 69 5.54 17.46 2.89
C ASN A 69 4.67 16.74 3.92
N ILE A 70 4.88 15.45 4.14
CA ILE A 70 4.14 14.77 5.18
C ILE A 70 4.81 14.94 6.55
N ASP A 71 6.05 15.40 6.58
CA ASP A 71 6.79 15.56 7.82
C ASP A 71 6.01 16.45 8.78
N GLY A 72 5.75 15.96 9.98
CA GLY A 72 4.99 16.70 10.98
C GLY A 72 3.48 16.64 10.81
N ALA A 73 2.99 15.90 9.82
CA ALA A 73 1.56 15.74 9.61
C ALA A 73 1.19 14.27 9.68
N ASP A 74 -0.04 13.99 10.01
CA ASP A 74 -0.53 12.61 10.00
C ASP A 74 -0.88 12.15 8.60
N VAL A 75 -1.40 13.06 7.79
CA VAL A 75 -1.83 12.74 6.43
C VAL A 75 -1.48 13.91 5.53
N LEU A 76 -0.91 13.62 4.38
CA LEU A 76 -0.68 14.61 3.34
C LEU A 76 -1.78 14.43 2.31
N VAL A 77 -2.52 15.50 2.02
CA VAL A 77 -3.53 15.45 0.98
C VAL A 77 -3.03 16.25 -0.20
N VAL A 78 -3.02 15.65 -1.37
CA VAL A 78 -2.57 16.30 -2.59
C VAL A 78 -3.71 16.34 -3.60
N GLY A 79 -3.66 17.33 -4.46
CA GLY A 79 -4.69 17.46 -5.48
C GLY A 79 -4.14 18.07 -6.74
N ALA A 80 -4.81 17.84 -7.84
CA ALA A 80 -4.50 18.46 -9.13
C ALA A 80 -5.81 18.96 -9.71
N ASP A 81 -5.69 19.91 -10.64
CA ASP A 81 -6.88 20.47 -11.26
C ASP A 81 -7.73 19.36 -11.89
N ARG A 82 -9.01 19.42 -11.64
CA ARG A 82 -9.99 18.50 -12.21
C ARG A 82 -9.77 17.02 -11.85
N ARG A 83 -9.02 16.76 -10.77
CA ARG A 83 -8.79 15.40 -10.28
C ARG A 83 -9.21 15.34 -8.82
N LYS A 84 -9.63 14.15 -8.40
CA LYS A 84 -9.96 13.92 -6.99
C LYS A 84 -8.70 14.00 -6.15
N PRO A 85 -8.77 14.57 -4.95
CA PRO A 85 -7.60 14.58 -4.08
C PRO A 85 -7.18 13.16 -3.68
N LEU A 86 -5.90 13.03 -3.39
CA LEU A 86 -5.34 11.77 -2.90
C LEU A 86 -4.81 12.00 -1.49
N ALA A 87 -4.94 10.99 -0.66
CA ALA A 87 -4.39 11.02 0.70
C ALA A 87 -3.15 10.15 0.75
N VAL A 88 -2.10 10.67 1.35
CA VAL A 88 -0.83 9.96 1.53
C VAL A 88 -0.56 9.91 3.02
N LEU A 89 -0.28 8.74 3.53
CA LEU A 89 0.03 8.61 4.95
C LEU A 89 1.02 7.47 5.15
N ASP A 90 1.59 7.41 6.34
CA ASP A 90 2.51 6.36 6.71
C ASP A 90 1.79 5.02 6.55
N TYR A 91 2.49 4.03 5.97
CA TYR A 91 1.86 2.74 5.68
C TYR A 91 1.43 2.01 6.96
N GLU A 92 2.22 2.12 8.03
CA GLU A 92 1.82 1.47 9.28
C GLU A 92 0.58 2.13 9.86
N ASP A 93 0.45 3.45 9.74
CA ASP A 93 -0.76 4.15 10.17
C ASP A 93 -1.96 3.69 9.35
N PHE A 94 -1.75 3.50 8.05
CA PHE A 94 -2.79 2.99 7.17
C PHE A 94 -3.23 1.59 7.65
N CYS A 95 -2.28 0.73 7.99
CA CYS A 95 -2.61 -0.61 8.48
C CYS A 95 -3.37 -0.54 9.81
N ASP A 96 -2.99 0.39 10.70
CA ASP A 96 -3.71 0.59 11.95
C ASP A 96 -5.15 1.00 11.69
N LEU A 97 -5.35 1.92 10.76
CA LEU A 97 -6.70 2.36 10.42
C LEU A 97 -7.55 1.22 9.91
N LEU A 98 -6.98 0.42 9.00
CA LEU A 98 -7.71 -0.72 8.45
C LEU A 98 -8.03 -1.75 9.52
N ALA A 99 -7.09 -2.03 10.40
CA ALA A 99 -7.30 -2.99 11.49
C ALA A 99 -8.39 -2.49 12.44
N GLY A 100 -8.40 -1.19 12.72
CA GLY A 100 -9.43 -0.61 13.57
C GLY A 100 -10.82 -0.73 12.96
N VAL A 101 -10.93 -0.47 11.68
CA VAL A 101 -12.21 -0.61 10.98
C VAL A 101 -12.66 -2.07 10.98
N HIS A 102 -11.73 -2.98 10.68
CA HIS A 102 -12.05 -4.40 10.61
C HIS A 102 -12.52 -4.93 11.96
N ASP A 103 -11.88 -4.48 13.04
CA ASP A 103 -12.21 -4.92 14.39
C ASP A 103 -13.43 -4.19 14.97
N GLY A 104 -13.94 -3.19 14.26
CA GLY A 104 -15.06 -2.41 14.76
C GLY A 104 -14.67 -1.42 15.83
N LYS A 105 -13.39 -1.14 15.99
CA LYS A 105 -12.89 -0.18 16.97
C LYS A 105 -12.78 1.20 16.34
N GLN A 106 -13.10 2.20 17.11
CA GLN A 106 -13.04 3.57 16.59
C GLN A 106 -12.32 4.49 17.55
#